data_d760a161b6fedcdd9d8ca12e796872a5
#
_entry.id   d760a161b6fedcdd9d8ca12e796872a5
#
_cell.length_a   1.000
_cell.length_b   1.000
_cell.length_c   1.000
_cell.angle_alpha   90.00
_cell.angle_beta   90.00
_cell.angle_gamma   90.00
#
_symmetry.space_group_name_H-M   'P 1'
#
loop_
_entity.id
_entity.type
_entity.pdbx_description
1 polymer ?
#
loop_
_entity_poly.entity_id
_entity_poly.type
_entity_poly.pdbx_seq_one_letter_code
_entity_poly.pdbx_strand_id
1 'polypeptide(L)'
;MGATAESAAEQSAGTAPAGRLGFRPGQAVQEFGYDDDVDEALRASVEALTGNELADEDAQDVVDAAIYWWREDDGDLVDALVDALTNLADGGVIWLLTPKSGRPGHVEPSEIEDAAPTAGLHATSTISACQDWTGTRLATPRGGRR
;
A
#
# COMPACT_ATOMS: atom_id res chain seq x y z
N MET A 1 -8.75 33.84 -7.32
CA MET A 1 -7.57 33.14 -7.55
C MET A 1 -7.41 31.92 -6.75
N GLY A 2 -8.13 31.79 -5.67
CA GLY A 2 -8.15 30.57 -4.93
C GLY A 2 -8.54 29.39 -5.79
N ALA A 3 -9.47 29.59 -6.71
CA ALA A 3 -9.94 28.51 -7.56
C ALA A 3 -8.81 27.92 -8.40
N THR A 4 -7.92 28.79 -8.91
CA THR A 4 -6.80 28.30 -9.69
C THR A 4 -5.85 27.45 -8.84
N ALA A 5 -5.58 27.92 -7.63
CA ALA A 5 -4.69 27.18 -6.74
C ALA A 5 -5.30 25.83 -6.36
N GLU A 6 -6.60 25.83 -6.12
CA GLU A 6 -7.28 24.59 -5.78
C GLU A 6 -7.22 23.60 -6.93
N SER A 7 -7.41 24.10 -8.14
CA SER A 7 -7.37 23.25 -9.30
C SER A 7 -5.98 22.61 -9.47
N ALA A 8 -4.94 23.41 -9.26
CA ALA A 8 -3.58 22.90 -9.35
C ALA A 8 -3.34 21.86 -8.26
N ALA A 9 -3.85 22.10 -7.06
CA ALA A 9 -3.67 21.15 -5.97
C ALA A 9 -4.40 19.84 -6.27
N GLU A 10 -5.57 19.93 -6.87
CA GLU A 10 -6.30 18.73 -7.23
C GLU A 10 -5.56 17.93 -8.30
N GLN A 11 -5.00 18.62 -9.26
CA GLN A 11 -4.22 17.95 -10.28
C GLN A 11 -2.99 17.30 -9.68
N SER A 12 -2.35 17.98 -8.75
CA SER A 12 -1.22 17.40 -8.06
C SER A 12 -1.61 16.16 -7.28
N ALA A 13 -2.78 16.20 -6.64
CA ALA A 13 -3.27 15.04 -5.91
C ALA A 13 -3.52 13.88 -6.87
N GLY A 14 -4.03 14.14 -8.06
CA GLY A 14 -4.27 13.10 -9.04
C GLY A 14 -2.99 12.47 -9.56
N THR A 15 -1.88 13.23 -9.56
CA THR A 15 -0.59 12.70 -9.99
C THR A 15 0.29 12.32 -8.81
N ALA A 16 -0.14 12.64 -7.59
CA ALA A 16 0.60 12.28 -6.39
C ALA A 16 0.61 10.77 -6.21
N PRO A 17 1.58 10.26 -5.46
CA PRO A 17 1.68 8.82 -5.29
C PRO A 17 0.40 8.14 -4.82
N ALA A 18 -0.32 8.74 -3.88
CA ALA A 18 -1.55 8.12 -3.37
C ALA A 18 -2.59 7.98 -4.47
N GLY A 19 -2.70 8.96 -5.35
CA GLY A 19 -3.65 8.88 -6.45
C GLY A 19 -3.30 7.77 -7.42
N ARG A 20 -2.01 7.62 -7.71
CA ARG A 20 -1.58 6.56 -8.62
C ARG A 20 -1.84 5.18 -8.03
N LEU A 21 -1.81 5.05 -6.71
CA LEU A 21 -2.10 3.78 -6.06
C LEU A 21 -3.60 3.51 -5.95
N GLY A 22 -4.43 4.47 -6.32
CA GLY A 22 -5.87 4.26 -6.34
C GLY A 22 -6.57 4.51 -5.03
N PHE A 23 -5.91 5.14 -4.08
CA PHE A 23 -6.58 5.52 -2.84
C PHE A 23 -7.65 6.57 -3.10
N ARG A 24 -8.67 6.59 -2.27
CA ARG A 24 -9.81 7.48 -2.43
C ARG A 24 -10.19 8.14 -1.11
N PRO A 25 -10.85 9.29 -1.19
CA PRO A 25 -11.30 9.96 0.04
C PRO A 25 -12.17 9.05 0.89
N GLY A 26 -11.99 9.13 2.18
CA GLY A 26 -12.78 8.38 3.14
C GLY A 26 -12.27 7.00 3.47
N GLN A 27 -11.28 6.50 2.73
CA GLN A 27 -10.77 5.16 3.02
C GLN A 27 -9.98 5.14 4.32
N ALA A 28 -10.09 4.03 5.04
CA ALA A 28 -9.25 3.75 6.19
C ALA A 28 -8.10 2.86 5.72
N VAL A 29 -6.87 3.25 6.02
CA VAL A 29 -5.68 2.55 5.56
C VAL A 29 -4.81 2.22 6.75
N GLN A 30 -4.39 0.97 6.85
CA GLN A 30 -3.49 0.52 7.91
C GLN A 30 -2.08 0.39 7.35
N GLU A 31 -1.10 0.77 8.14
CA GLU A 31 0.30 0.76 7.72
C GLU A 31 1.09 -0.25 8.53
N PHE A 32 1.88 -1.06 7.85
CA PHE A 32 2.77 -2.04 8.45
C PHE A 32 4.21 -1.77 8.02
N GLY A 33 5.14 -2.13 8.86
CA GLY A 33 6.55 -2.09 8.49
C GLY A 33 7.17 -0.72 8.45
N TYR A 34 6.55 0.25 9.12
CA TYR A 34 7.11 1.60 9.16
C TYR A 34 8.52 1.56 9.76
N ASP A 35 9.42 2.29 9.13
CA ASP A 35 10.76 2.48 9.63
C ASP A 35 11.27 3.79 9.05
N ASP A 36 12.49 4.14 9.39
CA ASP A 36 13.01 5.44 8.98
C ASP A 36 13.39 5.52 7.51
N ASP A 37 13.34 4.42 6.79
CA ASP A 37 13.62 4.42 5.35
C ASP A 37 12.37 4.58 4.48
N VAL A 38 11.19 4.74 5.07
CA VAL A 38 9.97 4.88 4.30
C VAL A 38 9.90 6.26 3.65
N ASP A 39 9.02 6.36 2.66
CA ASP A 39 8.83 7.63 1.95
C ASP A 39 7.74 8.43 2.67
N GLU A 40 8.14 9.45 3.41
CA GLU A 40 7.19 10.25 4.18
C GLU A 40 6.24 11.04 3.27
N ALA A 41 6.70 11.42 2.08
CA ALA A 41 5.82 12.13 1.16
C ALA A 41 4.68 11.22 0.68
N LEU A 42 4.96 9.95 0.46
CA LEU A 42 3.91 9.00 0.10
C LEU A 42 2.91 8.86 1.25
N ARG A 43 3.40 8.71 2.47
CA ARG A 43 2.53 8.61 3.63
C ARG A 43 1.63 9.83 3.76
N ALA A 44 2.23 11.01 3.66
CA ALA A 44 1.46 12.26 3.74
C ALA A 44 0.43 12.35 2.62
N SER A 45 0.80 11.90 1.43
CA SER A 45 -0.11 11.89 0.29
C SER A 45 -1.33 11.01 0.53
N VAL A 46 -1.10 9.83 1.12
CA VAL A 46 -2.22 8.93 1.43
C VAL A 46 -3.15 9.56 2.47
N GLU A 47 -2.56 10.13 3.52
CA GLU A 47 -3.38 10.75 4.56
C GLU A 47 -4.15 11.95 4.03
N ALA A 48 -3.51 12.75 3.17
CA ALA A 48 -4.18 13.90 2.60
C ALA A 48 -5.32 13.48 1.68
N LEU A 49 -5.08 12.48 0.85
CA LEU A 49 -6.10 12.05 -0.10
C LEU A 49 -7.28 11.38 0.59
N THR A 50 -7.02 10.50 1.54
CA THR A 50 -8.10 9.79 2.22
C THR A 50 -8.80 10.65 3.28
N GLY A 51 -8.10 11.62 3.82
CA GLY A 51 -8.63 12.44 4.91
C GLY A 51 -8.48 11.77 6.27
N ASN A 52 -7.79 10.64 6.34
CA ASN A 52 -7.60 9.89 7.56
C ASN A 52 -6.13 9.65 7.82
N GLU A 53 -5.76 9.62 9.08
CA GLU A 53 -4.41 9.21 9.44
C GLU A 53 -4.24 7.72 9.17
N LEU A 54 -3.03 7.33 8.81
CA LEU A 54 -2.71 5.92 8.66
C LEU A 54 -2.83 5.24 10.03
N ALA A 55 -3.59 4.15 10.09
CA ALA A 55 -3.68 3.36 11.30
C ALA A 55 -2.38 2.57 11.47
N ASP A 56 -1.90 2.44 12.69
CA ASP A 56 -0.66 1.71 12.89
C ASP A 56 -0.93 0.21 12.86
N GLU A 57 0.15 -0.57 12.90
CA GLU A 57 0.01 -2.00 12.71
C GLU A 57 -0.66 -2.70 13.90
N ASP A 58 -0.81 -2.02 15.01
CA ASP A 58 -1.51 -2.57 16.18
C ASP A 58 -2.99 -2.24 16.18
N ALA A 59 -3.45 -1.42 15.25
CA ALA A 59 -4.86 -1.07 15.19
C ALA A 59 -5.70 -2.31 14.90
N GLN A 60 -6.92 -2.32 15.43
CA GLN A 60 -7.79 -3.49 15.30
C GLN A 60 -9.11 -3.18 14.62
N ASP A 61 -9.22 -2.02 14.03
CA ASP A 61 -10.41 -1.65 13.28
C ASP A 61 -10.33 -2.17 11.86
N VAL A 62 -11.49 -2.41 11.27
CA VAL A 62 -11.54 -2.82 9.87
C VAL A 62 -11.04 -1.68 8.99
N VAL A 63 -10.23 -2.01 8.01
CA VAL A 63 -9.67 -1.02 7.08
C VAL A 63 -9.97 -1.43 5.65
N ASP A 64 -9.96 -0.43 4.78
CA ASP A 64 -10.25 -0.64 3.35
C ASP A 64 -9.02 -1.05 2.57
N ALA A 65 -7.85 -0.71 3.06
CA ALA A 65 -6.60 -1.00 2.39
C ALA A 65 -5.48 -1.04 3.40
N ALA A 66 -4.37 -1.64 3.01
CA ALA A 66 -3.19 -1.67 3.84
C ALA A 66 -1.98 -1.30 3.00
N ILE A 67 -1.01 -0.68 3.63
CA ILE A 67 0.29 -0.42 3.06
C ILE A 67 1.30 -1.22 3.87
N TYR A 68 2.13 -2.01 3.20
CA TYR A 68 3.15 -2.77 3.88
C TYR A 68 4.51 -2.41 3.30
N TRP A 69 5.37 -1.80 4.12
CA TRP A 69 6.74 -1.50 3.75
C TRP A 69 7.57 -2.74 4.02
N TRP A 70 8.00 -3.44 2.97
CA TRP A 70 8.64 -4.75 3.10
C TRP A 70 10.02 -4.75 2.47
N ARG A 71 11.00 -5.27 3.19
CA ARG A 71 12.37 -5.42 2.71
C ARG A 71 12.72 -6.90 2.76
N GLU A 72 13.68 -7.28 1.96
CA GLU A 72 14.06 -8.68 1.85
C GLU A 72 14.39 -9.30 3.20
N ASP A 73 14.98 -8.52 4.09
CA ASP A 73 15.42 -9.03 5.39
C ASP A 73 14.33 -9.05 6.46
N ASP A 74 13.11 -8.69 6.12
CA ASP A 74 12.08 -8.50 7.14
C ASP A 74 11.44 -9.81 7.61
N GLY A 75 11.82 -10.93 7.02
CA GLY A 75 11.32 -12.21 7.50
C GLY A 75 10.52 -12.94 6.45
N ASP A 76 9.43 -13.58 6.88
CA ASP A 76 8.60 -14.39 5.98
C ASP A 76 7.49 -13.56 5.39
N LEU A 77 7.50 -13.41 4.08
CA LEU A 77 6.52 -12.56 3.40
C LEU A 77 5.11 -13.12 3.51
N VAL A 78 4.94 -14.44 3.44
CA VAL A 78 3.61 -15.02 3.58
C VAL A 78 3.01 -14.68 4.93
N ASP A 79 3.79 -14.85 5.99
CA ASP A 79 3.30 -14.52 7.33
C ASP A 79 2.94 -13.04 7.44
N ALA A 80 3.75 -12.18 6.85
CA ALA A 80 3.50 -10.74 6.88
C ALA A 80 2.19 -10.40 6.17
N LEU A 81 1.95 -11.01 5.02
CA LEU A 81 0.72 -10.77 4.27
C LEU A 81 -0.50 -11.28 5.02
N VAL A 82 -0.38 -12.42 5.67
CA VAL A 82 -1.48 -12.95 6.48
C VAL A 82 -1.81 -11.99 7.63
N ASP A 83 -0.77 -11.45 8.27
CA ASP A 83 -0.99 -10.46 9.33
C ASP A 83 -1.71 -9.23 8.81
N ALA A 84 -1.34 -8.77 7.62
CA ALA A 84 -1.96 -7.58 7.04
C ALA A 84 -3.40 -7.82 6.66
N LEU A 85 -3.78 -9.07 6.42
CA LEU A 85 -5.16 -9.40 6.09
C LEU A 85 -6.10 -9.35 7.29
N THR A 86 -5.56 -9.36 8.50
CA THR A 86 -6.37 -9.52 9.70
C THR A 86 -7.51 -8.52 9.79
N ASN A 87 -7.23 -7.25 9.47
CA ASN A 87 -8.24 -6.20 9.58
C ASN A 87 -8.77 -5.75 8.23
N LEU A 88 -8.34 -6.37 7.15
CA LEU A 88 -8.69 -5.91 5.82
C LEU A 88 -10.11 -6.32 5.46
N ALA A 89 -10.90 -5.38 4.99
CA ALA A 89 -12.28 -5.64 4.57
C ALA A 89 -12.30 -6.50 3.31
N ASP A 90 -13.40 -7.20 3.11
CA ASP A 90 -13.59 -7.97 1.88
C ASP A 90 -13.44 -7.05 0.68
N GLY A 91 -12.71 -7.50 -0.31
CA GLY A 91 -12.44 -6.68 -1.48
C GLY A 91 -11.36 -5.64 -1.28
N GLY A 92 -10.76 -5.61 -0.11
CA GLY A 92 -9.68 -4.68 0.17
C GLY A 92 -8.40 -5.05 -0.56
N VAL A 93 -7.44 -4.14 -0.47
CA VAL A 93 -6.19 -4.25 -1.22
C VAL A 93 -5.02 -4.00 -0.28
N ILE A 94 -3.96 -4.77 -0.46
CA ILE A 94 -2.69 -4.50 0.19
C ILE A 94 -1.73 -3.96 -0.86
N TRP A 95 -1.17 -2.79 -0.59
CA TRP A 95 -0.06 -2.28 -1.38
C TRP A 95 1.23 -2.69 -0.72
N LEU A 96 1.89 -3.67 -1.31
CA LEU A 96 3.19 -4.12 -0.82
C LEU A 96 4.25 -3.23 -1.44
N LEU A 97 4.96 -2.49 -0.59
CA LEU A 97 5.99 -1.55 -1.03
C LEU A 97 7.35 -2.16 -0.75
N THR A 98 8.13 -2.35 -1.79
CA THR A 98 9.45 -2.95 -1.69
C THR A 98 10.48 -2.02 -2.31
N PRO A 99 11.72 -2.01 -1.80
CA PRO A 99 12.75 -1.17 -2.40
C PRO A 99 12.98 -1.54 -3.85
N LYS A 100 13.22 -0.54 -4.67
CA LYS A 100 13.44 -0.76 -6.10
C LYS A 100 14.72 -1.54 -6.34
N SER A 101 14.78 -2.12 -7.54
CA SER A 101 15.94 -2.88 -7.97
C SER A 101 17.21 -2.03 -7.81
N GLY A 102 18.25 -2.66 -7.29
CA GLY A 102 19.52 -1.99 -7.06
C GLY A 102 19.63 -1.31 -5.71
N ARG A 103 18.58 -1.30 -4.93
CA ARG A 103 18.60 -0.69 -3.61
C ARG A 103 18.65 -1.78 -2.54
N PRO A 104 19.23 -1.48 -1.36
CA PRO A 104 19.24 -2.46 -0.28
C PRO A 104 17.81 -2.87 0.08
N GLY A 105 17.64 -4.16 0.31
CA GLY A 105 16.33 -4.68 0.68
C GLY A 105 15.40 -5.01 -0.48
N HIS A 106 15.88 -4.83 -1.72
CA HIS A 106 15.07 -5.15 -2.89
C HIS A 106 14.58 -6.60 -2.83
N VAL A 107 13.32 -6.80 -3.21
CA VAL A 107 12.66 -8.10 -3.23
C VAL A 107 12.37 -8.45 -4.68
N GLU A 108 12.72 -9.68 -5.07
CA GLU A 108 12.45 -10.12 -6.43
C GLU A 108 10.96 -10.24 -6.68
N PRO A 109 10.48 -9.79 -7.85
CA PRO A 109 9.04 -9.90 -8.13
C PRO A 109 8.51 -11.34 -8.02
N SER A 110 9.33 -12.34 -8.35
CA SER A 110 8.88 -13.72 -8.27
C SER A 110 8.57 -14.14 -6.84
N GLU A 111 9.28 -13.59 -5.86
CA GLU A 111 8.98 -13.90 -4.46
C GLU A 111 7.59 -13.40 -4.08
N ILE A 112 7.24 -12.21 -4.57
CA ILE A 112 5.93 -11.65 -4.29
C ILE A 112 4.85 -12.48 -4.98
N GLU A 113 5.09 -12.85 -6.23
CA GLU A 113 4.12 -13.64 -6.99
C GLU A 113 3.89 -15.00 -6.37
N ASP A 114 4.92 -15.57 -5.76
CA ASP A 114 4.78 -16.87 -5.09
C ASP A 114 4.08 -16.73 -3.75
N ALA A 115 4.40 -15.67 -3.00
CA ALA A 115 3.85 -15.49 -1.66
C ALA A 115 2.39 -15.10 -1.68
N ALA A 116 1.97 -14.31 -2.64
CA ALA A 116 0.61 -13.78 -2.67
C ALA A 116 -0.45 -14.87 -2.69
N PRO A 117 -0.40 -15.85 -3.62
CA PRO A 117 -1.43 -16.89 -3.61
C PRO A 117 -1.39 -17.73 -2.33
N THR A 118 -0.21 -17.96 -1.79
CA THR A 118 -0.09 -18.74 -0.55
C THR A 118 -0.80 -18.04 0.60
N ALA A 119 -0.78 -16.71 0.61
CA ALA A 119 -1.48 -15.93 1.63
C ALA A 119 -2.95 -15.69 1.29
N GLY A 120 -3.41 -16.16 0.14
CA GLY A 120 -4.80 -15.98 -0.25
C GLY A 120 -5.05 -14.70 -1.03
N LEU A 121 -4.00 -14.15 -1.62
CA LEU A 121 -4.09 -12.91 -2.39
C LEU A 121 -3.67 -13.16 -3.83
N HIS A 122 -3.89 -12.17 -4.69
CA HIS A 122 -3.29 -12.25 -6.01
C HIS A 122 -2.79 -10.87 -6.43
N ALA A 123 -1.63 -10.87 -7.06
CA ALA A 123 -1.01 -9.66 -7.54
C ALA A 123 -1.71 -9.21 -8.81
N THR A 124 -2.09 -7.94 -8.86
CA THR A 124 -2.84 -7.41 -10.00
C THR A 124 -2.03 -6.43 -10.81
N SER A 125 -1.15 -5.66 -10.18
CA SER A 125 -0.34 -4.69 -10.91
C SER A 125 0.86 -4.31 -10.08
N THR A 126 1.87 -3.80 -10.76
CA THR A 126 3.09 -3.32 -10.13
C THR A 126 3.40 -1.96 -10.74
N ILE A 127 3.65 -0.99 -9.88
CA ILE A 127 3.98 0.36 -10.33
C ILE A 127 5.11 0.94 -9.49
N SER A 128 5.68 2.02 -9.98
CA SER A 128 6.61 2.81 -9.18
C SER A 128 5.78 3.63 -8.20
N ALA A 129 5.87 3.30 -6.92
CA ALA A 129 5.07 3.99 -5.91
C ALA A 129 5.66 5.35 -5.60
N CYS A 130 6.98 5.42 -5.51
CA CYS A 130 7.70 6.66 -5.27
C CYS A 130 9.13 6.44 -5.73
N GLN A 131 10.00 7.38 -5.41
CA GLN A 131 11.34 7.37 -5.99
C GLN A 131 12.10 6.08 -5.68
N ASP A 132 12.00 5.58 -4.46
CA ASP A 132 12.82 4.46 -4.01
C ASP A 132 12.03 3.16 -3.81
N TRP A 133 10.71 3.19 -3.96
CA TRP A 133 9.88 2.05 -3.63
C TRP A 133 8.98 1.66 -4.80
N THR A 134 8.88 0.36 -5.01
CA THR A 134 7.94 -0.23 -5.98
C THR A 134 6.71 -0.69 -5.22
N GLY A 135 5.53 -0.47 -5.80
CA GLY A 135 4.29 -0.92 -5.20
C GLY A 135 3.69 -2.07 -6.00
N THR A 136 3.37 -3.15 -5.32
CA THR A 136 2.65 -4.26 -5.92
C THR A 136 1.27 -4.33 -5.28
N ARG A 137 0.25 -4.26 -6.11
CA ARG A 137 -1.13 -4.31 -5.65
C ARG A 137 -1.55 -5.75 -5.46
N LEU A 138 -1.93 -6.09 -4.24
CA LEU A 138 -2.37 -7.44 -3.91
C LEU A 138 -3.84 -7.37 -3.52
N ALA A 139 -4.66 -8.06 -4.28
CA ALA A 139 -6.10 -8.00 -4.08
C ALA A 139 -6.60 -9.25 -3.38
N THR A 140 -7.59 -9.07 -2.51
CA THR A 140 -8.27 -10.20 -1.91
C THR A 140 -9.27 -10.77 -2.90
N PRO A 141 -9.54 -12.08 -2.86
CA PRO A 141 -10.60 -12.63 -3.68
C PRO A 141 -11.93 -12.02 -3.26
N ARG A 142 -12.83 -11.91 -4.22
CA ARG A 142 -14.16 -11.47 -3.90
C ARG A 142 -14.77 -12.41 -2.91
N GLY A 143 -15.31 -11.85 -1.88
CA GLY A 143 -15.91 -12.65 -0.82
C GLY A 143 -16.92 -13.61 -1.39
N GLY A 144 -16.71 -14.77 -1.13
CA GLY A 144 -17.61 -15.68 -1.46
C GLY A 144 -17.83 -16.01 -2.87
N ARG A 145 -17.57 -15.90 -3.16
CA ARG A 145 -17.89 -16.37 -4.02
C ARG A 145 -18.11 -17.40 -4.17
N ARG A 146 -18.35 -17.78 -4.01
CA ARG A 146 -18.49 -18.64 -4.00
C ARG A 146 -18.87 -18.93 -4.16
#